data_241bcecf56506548eec411185cac6767
#
_entry.id   241bcecf56506548eec411185cac6767
#
_cell.length_a   1.000
_cell.length_b   1.000
_cell.length_c   1.000
_cell.angle_alpha   90.00
_cell.angle_beta   90.00
_cell.angle_gamma   90.00
#
_symmetry.space_group_name_H-M   'P 1'
#
loop_
_entity.id
_entity.type
_entity.pdbx_description
1 polymer ?
#
loop_
_entity_poly.entity_id
_entity_poly.type
_entity_poly.pdbx_seq_one_letter_code
_entity_poly.pdbx_strand_id
1 'polypeptide(L)'
;SYAPEALAVCSFKPKPKGGEKLEVRLPDALGQDLLSRFHAQDQAVSEERFEDYFKGVAIVPDLAGSESLLTFTVADSSAALVLHYHLSDELSTEKELWFFPNTDTQFNHIDHDRSGTDMAGYPMKGVEIPSAELGNRGVLFGGLGWYTRLEFPYLNNLMQQGTQVEI
;
A
#
# COMPACT_ATOMS: atom_id res chain seq x y z
N SER A 1 -11.20 6.36 4.82
CA SER A 1 -12.00 5.12 4.75
C SER A 1 -12.33 4.81 3.30
N TYR A 2 -12.32 3.56 2.91
CA TYR A 2 -12.76 3.06 1.60
C TYR A 2 -14.12 2.40 1.72
N ALA A 3 -14.81 2.19 0.58
CA ALA A 3 -16.08 1.48 0.56
C ALA A 3 -15.89 0.03 1.06
N PRO A 4 -16.80 -0.49 1.88
CA PRO A 4 -16.66 -1.83 2.44
C PRO A 4 -16.85 -2.95 1.39
N GLU A 5 -17.53 -2.65 0.30
CA GLU A 5 -17.79 -3.58 -0.78
C GLU A 5 -16.70 -3.47 -1.86
N ALA A 6 -16.10 -4.61 -2.22
CA ALA A 6 -15.07 -4.64 -3.23
C ALA A 6 -15.67 -4.43 -4.63
N LEU A 7 -15.10 -3.54 -5.43
CA LEU A 7 -15.47 -3.35 -6.83
C LEU A 7 -15.13 -4.58 -7.68
N ALA A 8 -14.02 -5.22 -7.39
CA ALA A 8 -13.58 -6.46 -8.04
C ALA A 8 -12.69 -7.26 -7.11
N VAL A 9 -12.67 -8.57 -7.30
CA VAL A 9 -11.79 -9.49 -6.57
C VAL A 9 -10.96 -10.26 -7.60
N CYS A 10 -9.66 -10.32 -7.38
CA CYS A 10 -8.74 -11.04 -8.24
C CYS A 10 -7.87 -11.97 -7.41
N SER A 11 -7.83 -13.24 -7.79
CA SER A 11 -6.91 -14.22 -7.20
C SER A 11 -5.82 -14.56 -8.21
N PHE A 12 -4.57 -14.46 -7.79
CA PHE A 12 -3.44 -14.76 -8.66
C PHE A 12 -2.29 -15.40 -7.86
N LYS A 13 -1.41 -16.10 -8.57
CA LYS A 13 -0.20 -16.66 -7.98
C LYS A 13 0.99 -15.82 -8.43
N PRO A 14 1.63 -15.08 -7.53
CA PRO A 14 2.75 -14.23 -7.89
C PRO A 14 3.96 -15.07 -8.34
N LYS A 15 4.69 -14.59 -9.33
CA LYS A 15 5.95 -15.22 -9.76
C LYS A 15 7.11 -14.69 -8.93
N PRO A 16 8.07 -15.56 -8.55
CA PRO A 16 9.17 -15.19 -7.65
C PRO A 16 10.08 -14.07 -8.15
N LYS A 17 10.11 -13.84 -9.48
CA LYS A 17 10.98 -12.82 -10.09
C LYS A 17 10.34 -11.43 -10.21
N GLY A 18 9.05 -11.30 -9.88
CA GLY A 18 8.32 -10.05 -10.05
C GLY A 18 8.20 -9.61 -11.52
N GLY A 19 7.81 -8.35 -11.73
CA GLY A 19 7.74 -7.73 -13.06
C GLY A 19 6.50 -8.13 -13.87
N GLU A 20 5.49 -8.72 -13.23
CA GLU A 20 4.21 -9.04 -13.86
C GLU A 20 3.28 -7.84 -13.84
N LYS A 21 2.49 -7.71 -14.90
CA LYS A 21 1.32 -6.85 -14.89
C LYS A 21 0.14 -7.65 -14.36
N LEU A 22 -0.59 -7.06 -13.42
CA LEU A 22 -1.86 -7.56 -12.94
C LEU A 22 -2.96 -6.70 -13.55
N GLU A 23 -3.80 -7.31 -14.37
CA GLU A 23 -4.96 -6.66 -14.95
C GLU A 23 -6.21 -7.13 -14.21
N VAL A 24 -6.99 -6.17 -13.71
CA VAL A 24 -8.23 -6.45 -12.99
C VAL A 24 -9.36 -5.74 -13.69
N ARG A 25 -10.32 -6.51 -14.20
CA ARG A 25 -11.53 -5.94 -14.81
C ARG A 25 -12.45 -5.40 -13.73
N LEU A 26 -12.77 -4.12 -13.83
CA LEU A 26 -13.76 -3.44 -13.00
C LEU A 26 -15.16 -3.55 -13.61
N PRO A 27 -16.23 -3.31 -12.81
CA PRO A 27 -17.60 -3.35 -13.32
C PRO A 27 -17.83 -2.36 -14.46
N ASP A 28 -18.51 -2.81 -15.50
CA ASP A 28 -18.83 -1.99 -16.68
C ASP A 28 -19.67 -0.74 -16.32
N ALA A 29 -20.44 -0.82 -15.24
CA ALA A 29 -21.23 0.32 -14.74
C ALA A 29 -20.38 1.53 -14.38
N LEU A 30 -19.16 1.34 -13.85
CA LEU A 30 -18.22 2.42 -13.55
C LEU A 30 -17.77 3.11 -14.85
N GLY A 31 -17.42 2.32 -15.86
CA GLY A 31 -17.03 2.84 -17.18
C GLY A 31 -18.16 3.59 -17.88
N GLN A 32 -19.39 3.07 -17.79
CA GLN A 32 -20.57 3.71 -18.35
C GLN A 32 -20.90 5.04 -17.68
N ASP A 33 -20.79 5.13 -16.34
CA ASP A 33 -21.01 6.38 -15.63
C ASP A 33 -19.95 7.42 -16.01
N LEU A 34 -18.67 7.04 -16.00
CA LEU A 34 -17.58 7.91 -16.46
C LEU A 34 -17.81 8.43 -17.87
N LEU A 35 -18.07 7.53 -18.82
CA LEU A 35 -18.26 7.90 -20.23
C LEU A 35 -19.47 8.82 -20.42
N SER A 36 -20.59 8.55 -19.75
CA SER A 36 -21.79 9.35 -19.84
C SER A 36 -21.57 10.78 -19.31
N ARG A 37 -20.82 10.93 -18.23
CA ARG A 37 -20.46 12.24 -17.67
C ARG A 37 -19.51 13.01 -18.58
N PHE A 38 -18.52 12.35 -19.18
CA PHE A 38 -17.65 12.99 -20.17
C PHE A 38 -18.45 13.50 -21.38
N HIS A 39 -19.38 12.69 -21.90
CA HIS A 39 -20.25 13.13 -22.99
C HIS A 39 -21.16 14.28 -22.60
N ALA A 40 -21.67 14.29 -21.39
CA ALA A 40 -22.50 15.38 -20.86
C ALA A 40 -21.71 16.65 -20.50
N GLN A 41 -20.37 16.61 -20.59
CA GLN A 41 -19.49 17.68 -20.13
C GLN A 41 -19.75 18.06 -18.66
N ASP A 42 -20.01 17.04 -17.84
CA ASP A 42 -20.26 17.21 -16.41
C ASP A 42 -19.04 17.79 -15.73
N GLN A 43 -19.22 18.87 -14.96
CA GLN A 43 -18.15 19.52 -14.22
C GLN A 43 -17.50 18.60 -13.17
N ALA A 44 -18.20 17.57 -12.72
CA ALA A 44 -17.65 16.59 -11.76
C ALA A 44 -16.47 15.79 -12.33
N VAL A 45 -16.39 15.61 -13.64
CA VAL A 45 -15.31 14.90 -14.34
C VAL A 45 -14.33 15.84 -15.04
N SER A 46 -14.37 17.14 -14.73
CA SER A 46 -13.33 18.08 -15.17
C SER A 46 -12.00 17.77 -14.46
N GLU A 47 -10.89 18.15 -15.06
CA GLU A 47 -9.55 17.97 -14.52
C GLU A 47 -9.43 18.50 -13.07
N GLU A 48 -10.05 19.64 -12.80
CA GLU A 48 -10.00 20.30 -11.48
C GLU A 48 -10.81 19.58 -10.39
N ARG A 49 -11.86 18.82 -10.78
CA ARG A 49 -12.83 18.22 -9.83
C ARG A 49 -12.86 16.69 -9.89
N PHE A 50 -12.10 16.08 -10.78
CA PHE A 50 -12.10 14.63 -10.95
C PHE A 50 -11.78 13.88 -9.63
N GLU A 51 -10.83 14.38 -8.86
CA GLU A 51 -10.48 13.79 -7.55
C GLU A 51 -11.61 13.89 -6.52
N ASP A 52 -12.52 14.84 -6.67
CA ASP A 52 -13.71 14.94 -5.83
C ASP A 52 -14.76 13.90 -6.17
N TYR A 53 -14.91 13.58 -7.44
CA TYR A 53 -15.81 12.56 -7.94
C TYR A 53 -15.23 11.15 -7.76
N PHE A 54 -14.00 10.93 -8.18
CA PHE A 54 -13.31 9.64 -8.12
C PHE A 54 -12.16 9.70 -7.10
N LYS A 55 -12.42 9.27 -5.88
CA LYS A 55 -11.46 9.37 -4.76
C LYS A 55 -10.26 8.44 -4.88
N GLY A 56 -10.22 7.58 -5.89
CA GLY A 56 -9.16 6.62 -6.14
C GLY A 56 -9.56 5.17 -5.86
N VAL A 57 -8.58 4.30 -5.90
CA VAL A 57 -8.73 2.85 -5.72
C VAL A 57 -7.88 2.39 -4.54
N ALA A 58 -8.47 1.56 -3.69
CA ALA A 58 -7.75 0.86 -2.63
C ALA A 58 -7.52 -0.60 -3.03
N ILE A 59 -6.29 -1.07 -2.93
CA ILE A 59 -5.94 -2.48 -3.06
C ILE A 59 -5.87 -3.07 -1.66
N VAL A 60 -6.76 -4.00 -1.38
CA VAL A 60 -6.89 -4.61 -0.05
C VAL A 60 -6.64 -6.11 -0.16
N PRO A 61 -5.69 -6.68 0.61
CA PRO A 61 -5.47 -8.11 0.60
C PRO A 61 -6.62 -8.85 1.29
N ASP A 62 -6.98 -10.01 0.77
CA ASP A 62 -7.82 -10.97 1.50
C ASP A 62 -6.91 -11.74 2.48
N LEU A 63 -6.99 -11.38 3.76
CA LEU A 63 -6.14 -11.96 4.81
C LEU A 63 -6.38 -13.45 5.01
N ALA A 64 -7.58 -13.96 4.70
CA ALA A 64 -7.91 -15.37 4.87
C ALA A 64 -7.27 -16.26 3.80
N GLY A 65 -7.01 -15.71 2.62
CA GLY A 65 -6.46 -16.45 1.48
C GLY A 65 -5.05 -16.04 1.05
N SER A 66 -4.44 -15.03 1.72
CA SER A 66 -3.16 -14.48 1.31
C SER A 66 -2.02 -14.99 2.18
N GLU A 67 -1.06 -15.68 1.55
CA GLU A 67 0.18 -16.16 2.19
C GLU A 67 1.42 -15.41 1.68
N SER A 68 1.22 -14.31 0.95
CA SER A 68 2.31 -13.60 0.26
C SER A 68 2.33 -12.11 0.60
N LEU A 69 3.53 -11.56 0.75
CA LEU A 69 3.76 -10.12 0.78
C LEU A 69 4.00 -9.64 -0.64
N LEU A 70 3.19 -8.69 -1.10
CA LEU A 70 3.24 -8.15 -2.45
C LEU A 70 3.54 -6.65 -2.41
N THR A 71 4.38 -6.22 -3.34
CA THR A 71 4.65 -4.80 -3.58
C THR A 71 4.19 -4.45 -4.98
N PHE A 72 3.36 -3.44 -5.11
CA PHE A 72 2.92 -2.88 -6.39
C PHE A 72 3.66 -1.59 -6.67
N THR A 73 4.20 -1.48 -7.88
CA THR A 73 4.74 -0.21 -8.36
C THR A 73 3.59 0.60 -8.94
N VAL A 74 3.33 1.76 -8.37
CA VAL A 74 2.25 2.66 -8.80
C VAL A 74 2.78 4.02 -9.29
N ALA A 75 4.10 4.10 -9.50
CA ALA A 75 4.73 5.31 -10.02
C ALA A 75 4.66 5.35 -11.55
N ASP A 76 4.56 6.55 -12.09
CA ASP A 76 4.53 6.83 -13.52
C ASP A 76 3.39 6.09 -14.26
N SER A 77 3.70 5.53 -15.42
CA SER A 77 2.75 4.75 -16.24
C SER A 77 2.68 3.27 -15.87
N SER A 78 3.23 2.86 -14.72
CA SER A 78 3.23 1.46 -14.29
C SER A 78 1.87 0.97 -13.77
N ALA A 79 1.02 1.89 -13.32
CA ALA A 79 -0.36 1.62 -12.94
C ALA A 79 -1.29 2.61 -13.64
N ALA A 80 -2.43 2.14 -14.10
CA ALA A 80 -3.45 2.98 -14.71
C ALA A 80 -4.83 2.34 -14.58
N LEU A 81 -5.86 3.17 -14.49
CA LEU A 81 -7.23 2.78 -14.81
C LEU A 81 -7.45 3.07 -16.30
N VAL A 82 -7.82 2.06 -17.07
CA VAL A 82 -8.04 2.20 -18.52
C VAL A 82 -9.51 1.95 -18.83
N LEU A 83 -10.15 2.90 -19.47
CA LEU A 83 -11.50 2.77 -19.98
C LEU A 83 -11.44 2.47 -21.48
N HIS A 84 -11.82 1.26 -21.88
CA HIS A 84 -11.99 0.86 -23.26
C HIS A 84 -13.42 1.12 -23.69
N TYR A 85 -13.62 1.78 -24.84
CA TYR A 85 -14.94 2.10 -25.33
C TYR A 85 -14.98 2.21 -26.85
N HIS A 86 -16.19 2.10 -27.42
CA HIS A 86 -16.47 2.34 -28.83
C HIS A 86 -17.44 3.50 -28.97
N LEU A 87 -17.30 4.29 -29.99
CA LEU A 87 -18.32 5.26 -30.37
C LEU A 87 -19.41 4.57 -31.21
N SER A 88 -20.64 5.05 -31.11
CA SER A 88 -21.80 4.46 -31.81
C SER A 88 -21.70 4.51 -33.34
N ASP A 89 -20.93 5.43 -33.84
CA ASP A 89 -20.67 5.64 -35.29
C ASP A 89 -19.39 4.95 -35.78
N GLU A 90 -18.51 4.52 -34.84
CA GLU A 90 -17.23 3.88 -35.13
C GLU A 90 -17.05 2.58 -34.31
N LEU A 91 -18.00 1.65 -34.37
CA LEU A 91 -18.01 0.43 -33.57
C LEU A 91 -16.82 -0.50 -33.84
N SER A 92 -16.16 -0.36 -34.98
CA SER A 92 -14.96 -1.15 -35.34
C SER A 92 -13.65 -0.61 -34.71
N THR A 93 -13.70 0.62 -34.19
CA THR A 93 -12.50 1.29 -33.63
C THR A 93 -12.62 1.37 -32.13
N GLU A 94 -11.80 0.60 -31.42
CA GLU A 94 -11.66 0.71 -29.98
C GLU A 94 -10.89 1.98 -29.61
N LYS A 95 -11.39 2.67 -28.61
CA LYS A 95 -10.77 3.87 -28.03
C LYS A 95 -10.44 3.61 -26.58
N GLU A 96 -9.41 4.26 -26.08
CA GLU A 96 -8.94 4.13 -24.71
C GLU A 96 -8.84 5.49 -24.05
N LEU A 97 -9.23 5.54 -22.79
CA LEU A 97 -9.03 6.69 -21.91
C LEU A 97 -8.26 6.23 -20.69
N TRP A 98 -7.12 6.85 -20.44
CA TRP A 98 -6.18 6.46 -19.42
C TRP A 98 -6.21 7.44 -18.25
N PHE A 99 -6.31 6.91 -17.05
CA PHE A 99 -6.22 7.65 -15.79
C PHE A 99 -5.03 7.14 -15.00
N PHE A 100 -4.08 8.01 -14.75
CA PHE A 100 -2.89 7.66 -13.98
C PHE A 100 -3.04 8.09 -12.52
N PRO A 101 -2.44 7.36 -11.56
CA PRO A 101 -2.49 7.73 -10.18
C PRO A 101 -1.71 9.03 -9.94
N ASN A 102 -2.26 9.88 -9.08
CA ASN A 102 -1.54 11.01 -8.52
C ASN A 102 -0.60 10.49 -7.43
N THR A 103 0.71 10.52 -7.69
CA THR A 103 1.72 9.98 -6.78
C THR A 103 1.85 10.76 -5.48
N ASP A 104 1.43 12.02 -5.46
CA ASP A 104 1.52 12.88 -4.28
C ASP A 104 0.44 12.57 -3.23
N THR A 105 -0.65 11.92 -3.65
CA THR A 105 -1.80 11.60 -2.78
C THR A 105 -1.90 10.11 -2.42
N GLN A 106 -0.99 9.28 -2.91
CA GLN A 106 -0.98 7.85 -2.57
C GLN A 106 -0.39 7.61 -1.17
N PHE A 107 -0.92 6.62 -0.49
CA PHE A 107 -0.42 6.20 0.82
C PHE A 107 -0.66 4.71 1.06
N ASN A 108 0.14 4.13 1.96
CA ASN A 108 -0.06 2.79 2.45
C ASN A 108 -0.73 2.84 3.83
N HIS A 109 -1.80 2.08 4.00
CA HIS A 109 -2.39 1.81 5.30
C HIS A 109 -1.85 0.46 5.80
N ILE A 110 -1.25 0.46 6.99
CA ILE A 110 -0.66 -0.74 7.58
C ILE A 110 -1.46 -1.10 8.82
N ASP A 111 -2.18 -2.20 8.75
CA ASP A 111 -2.79 -2.86 9.88
C ASP A 111 -1.95 -4.07 10.29
N HIS A 112 -1.86 -4.32 11.58
CA HIS A 112 -1.17 -5.48 12.10
C HIS A 112 -1.85 -6.01 13.36
N ASP A 113 -1.96 -7.31 13.44
CA ASP A 113 -2.41 -8.04 14.60
C ASP A 113 -1.21 -8.61 15.36
N ARG A 114 -1.09 -8.24 16.63
CA ARG A 114 -0.04 -8.72 17.53
C ARG A 114 -0.55 -9.69 18.58
N SER A 115 -1.82 -10.07 18.53
CA SER A 115 -2.49 -10.87 19.56
C SER A 115 -1.81 -12.21 19.84
N GLY A 116 -1.13 -12.78 18.84
CA GLY A 116 -0.36 -14.02 18.95
C GLY A 116 1.14 -13.85 19.27
N THR A 117 1.60 -12.64 19.61
CA THR A 117 3.02 -12.34 19.81
C THR A 117 3.33 -11.89 21.22
N ASP A 118 4.62 -11.97 21.61
CA ASP A 118 5.10 -11.44 22.89
C ASP A 118 4.86 -9.92 23.03
N MET A 119 4.51 -9.25 21.96
CA MET A 119 4.27 -7.81 21.90
C MET A 119 2.79 -7.43 22.08
N ALA A 120 1.89 -8.41 22.26
CA ALA A 120 0.45 -8.18 22.33
C ALA A 120 0.02 -7.20 23.44
N GLY A 121 0.72 -7.23 24.58
CA GLY A 121 0.41 -6.41 25.75
C GLY A 121 0.98 -4.98 25.73
N TYR A 122 1.80 -4.62 24.74
CA TYR A 122 2.52 -3.36 24.74
C TYR A 122 1.89 -2.32 23.80
N PRO A 123 1.85 -1.02 24.18
CA PRO A 123 1.36 0.03 23.32
C PRO A 123 2.22 0.22 22.07
N MET A 124 1.61 0.78 21.02
CA MET A 124 2.24 0.96 19.70
C MET A 124 3.33 2.02 19.66
N LYS A 125 3.31 2.99 20.58
CA LYS A 125 4.19 4.17 20.55
C LYS A 125 4.57 4.59 21.98
N GLY A 126 5.76 5.16 22.09
CA GLY A 126 6.18 5.91 23.28
C GLY A 126 6.52 5.06 24.50
N VAL A 127 6.80 3.77 24.31
CA VAL A 127 7.17 2.86 25.41
C VAL A 127 8.53 2.25 25.12
N GLU A 128 9.39 2.29 26.14
CA GLU A 128 10.63 1.54 26.16
C GLU A 128 10.40 0.28 27.00
N ILE A 129 10.72 -0.86 26.42
CA ILE A 129 10.55 -2.17 27.05
C ILE A 129 11.94 -2.76 27.30
N PRO A 130 12.31 -2.98 28.56
CA PRO A 130 13.57 -3.66 28.89
C PRO A 130 13.60 -5.06 28.27
N SER A 131 14.75 -5.46 27.73
CA SER A 131 14.92 -6.79 27.11
C SER A 131 14.61 -7.93 28.09
N ALA A 132 14.80 -7.72 29.40
CA ALA A 132 14.45 -8.68 30.41
C ALA A 132 12.96 -9.06 30.42
N GLU A 133 12.07 -8.14 30.11
CA GLU A 133 10.63 -8.40 29.98
C GLU A 133 10.28 -9.21 28.73
N LEU A 134 11.17 -9.22 27.74
CA LEU A 134 11.03 -9.95 26.48
C LEU A 134 11.91 -11.22 26.44
N GLY A 135 12.29 -11.75 27.60
CA GLY A 135 13.14 -12.95 27.68
C GLY A 135 14.55 -12.72 27.15
N ASN A 136 15.12 -11.52 27.37
CA ASN A 136 16.44 -11.09 26.91
C ASN A 136 16.56 -11.08 25.37
N ARG A 137 15.48 -10.73 24.68
CA ARG A 137 15.43 -10.61 23.22
C ARG A 137 15.28 -9.15 22.81
N GLY A 138 15.89 -8.80 21.68
CA GLY A 138 15.60 -7.57 20.97
C GLY A 138 14.50 -7.79 19.95
N VAL A 139 13.71 -6.77 19.68
CA VAL A 139 12.64 -6.80 18.68
C VAL A 139 12.89 -5.72 17.64
N LEU A 140 12.88 -6.12 16.38
CA LEU A 140 12.99 -5.22 15.24
C LEU A 140 11.85 -5.50 14.27
N PHE A 141 11.01 -4.48 14.03
CA PHE A 141 9.93 -4.55 13.04
C PHE A 141 10.05 -3.40 12.03
N GLY A 142 10.49 -3.73 10.83
CA GLY A 142 10.50 -2.78 9.72
C GLY A 142 9.08 -2.30 9.38
N GLY A 143 8.92 -0.99 9.19
CA GLY A 143 7.63 -0.40 8.85
C GLY A 143 6.68 -0.14 10.03
N LEU A 144 6.92 -0.72 11.21
CA LEU A 144 6.05 -0.58 12.39
C LEU A 144 6.64 0.30 13.49
N GLY A 145 7.84 0.88 13.26
CA GLY A 145 8.47 1.80 14.20
C GLY A 145 9.05 1.16 15.46
N TRP A 146 9.21 -0.15 15.47
CA TRP A 146 9.91 -0.85 16.56
C TRP A 146 11.38 -1.04 16.22
N TYR A 147 12.25 -0.67 17.15
CA TYR A 147 13.69 -0.85 17.05
C TYR A 147 14.30 -1.23 18.39
N THR A 148 15.43 -1.94 18.35
CA THR A 148 16.20 -2.28 19.53
C THR A 148 17.25 -1.21 19.77
N ARG A 149 17.25 -0.61 20.96
CA ARG A 149 18.30 0.28 21.43
C ARG A 149 19.32 -0.51 22.22
N LEU A 150 20.58 -0.44 21.82
CA LEU A 150 21.70 -1.03 22.55
C LEU A 150 22.37 0.05 23.40
N GLU A 151 22.49 -0.19 24.68
CA GLU A 151 23.15 0.72 25.60
C GLU A 151 24.42 0.06 26.18
N PHE A 152 25.50 0.82 26.20
CA PHE A 152 26.78 0.41 26.69
C PHE A 152 27.21 1.36 27.83
N PRO A 153 26.61 1.25 29.02
CA PRO A 153 26.78 2.23 30.12
C PRO A 153 28.22 2.40 30.58
N TYR A 154 29.06 1.39 30.37
CA TYR A 154 30.46 1.39 30.84
C TYR A 154 31.48 1.65 29.73
N LEU A 155 31.05 1.91 28.50
CA LEU A 155 31.94 2.11 27.34
C LEU A 155 32.91 3.29 27.56
N ASN A 156 32.43 4.39 28.14
CA ASN A 156 33.26 5.54 28.46
C ASN A 156 34.35 5.21 29.50
N ASN A 157 34.05 4.37 30.48
CA ASN A 157 35.00 3.97 31.46
C ASN A 157 36.10 3.06 30.88
N LEU A 158 35.73 2.19 29.95
CA LEU A 158 36.66 1.36 29.19
C LEU A 158 37.59 2.20 28.32
N MET A 159 37.08 3.18 27.63
CA MET A 159 37.86 4.09 26.78
C MET A 159 38.83 4.94 27.59
N GLN A 160 38.45 5.37 28.81
CA GLN A 160 39.32 6.15 29.69
C GLN A 160 40.49 5.32 30.28
N GLN A 161 40.35 3.99 30.31
CA GLN A 161 41.43 3.09 30.74
C GLN A 161 42.44 2.77 29.63
N GLY A 162 42.37 3.41 28.48
CA GLY A 162 43.29 3.24 27.36
C GLY A 162 43.19 1.89 26.64
N THR A 163 42.10 1.19 26.81
CA THR A 163 41.81 -0.05 26.08
C THR A 163 41.35 0.26 24.69
N GLN A 164 42.03 -0.22 23.67
CA GLN A 164 41.52 -0.18 22.28
C GLN A 164 40.41 -1.20 22.16
N VAL A 165 39.24 -0.75 21.73
CA VAL A 165 38.14 -1.63 21.31
C VAL A 165 38.26 -1.81 19.81
N GLU A 166 38.63 -3.03 19.36
CA GLU A 166 38.54 -3.42 17.97
C GLU A 166 37.10 -3.89 17.70
N ILE A 167 36.49 -3.30 16.65
CA ILE A 167 35.12 -3.64 16.19
C ILE A 167 35.25 -4.48 14.93
#